data_22538af144b47b653ffce57025f178ba
#
_entry.id   22538af144b47b653ffce57025f178ba
#
_cell.length_a   1.000
_cell.length_b   1.000
_cell.length_c   1.000
_cell.angle_alpha   90.00
_cell.angle_beta   90.00
_cell.angle_gamma   90.00
#
_symmetry.space_group_name_H-M   'P 1'
#
loop_
_entity.id
_entity.type
_entity.pdbx_description
1 polymer ?
#
loop_
_entity_poly.entity_id
_entity_poly.type
_entity_poly.pdbx_seq_one_letter_code
_entity_poly.pdbx_strand_id
1 'polypeptide(L)'
;TQEHSSAASDVYKRQDYAGSGTVHLCGAAAALAVVTVLGPRKGKYNADGSVNPMPGSNIPLAALGAWILWLGWFGFNGGSELVVSSEASAIAVSQVFLNTNMAAAGGVIAALLTSLFATGKMDVTMAINGAIAGLVAITAGPSAPTGGEAVFIGAAGGVLVYFSILFFDKSMKVDDPVGAISAHGTVGILGVMVVPFTSDASFLSLIHI
;
A
#
# COMPACT_ATOMS: atom_id res chain seq x y z
N THR A 1 -31.81 8.20 10.07
CA THR A 1 -31.78 8.83 8.72
C THR A 1 -30.36 9.09 8.22
N GLN A 2 -29.38 9.24 9.12
CA GLN A 2 -27.98 9.47 8.74
C GLN A 2 -27.24 8.17 8.36
N GLU A 3 -27.61 7.04 8.96
CA GLU A 3 -27.05 5.72 8.63
C GLU A 3 -27.43 5.24 7.22
N HIS A 4 -28.66 5.53 6.77
CA HIS A 4 -29.07 5.24 5.39
C HIS A 4 -28.40 6.13 4.34
N SER A 5 -27.97 7.34 4.72
CA SER A 5 -27.25 8.24 3.84
C SER A 5 -25.79 7.81 3.64
N SER A 6 -25.13 7.29 4.67
CA SER A 6 -23.77 6.78 4.55
C SER A 6 -23.73 5.48 3.74
N ALA A 7 -24.60 4.52 4.04
CA ALA A 7 -24.72 3.29 3.29
C ALA A 7 -25.09 3.51 1.82
N ALA A 8 -26.02 4.44 1.53
CA ALA A 8 -26.36 4.79 0.16
C ALA A 8 -25.21 5.52 -0.56
N SER A 9 -24.43 6.33 0.15
CA SER A 9 -23.25 6.98 -0.44
C SER A 9 -22.12 5.97 -0.69
N ASP A 10 -22.02 4.91 0.11
CA ASP A 10 -21.04 3.84 -0.07
C ASP A 10 -21.40 2.93 -1.24
N VAL A 11 -22.68 2.74 -1.54
CA VAL A 11 -23.15 2.01 -2.73
C VAL A 11 -22.86 2.77 -4.02
N TYR A 12 -22.90 4.11 -3.98
CA TYR A 12 -22.64 4.96 -5.15
C TYR A 12 -21.23 5.53 -5.20
N LYS A 13 -20.45 5.41 -4.14
CA LYS A 13 -19.06 5.84 -4.10
C LYS A 13 -18.18 4.60 -3.98
N ARG A 14 -17.14 4.55 -4.79
CA ARG A 14 -16.10 3.55 -4.68
C ARG A 14 -15.69 3.44 -3.22
N GLN A 15 -15.84 2.26 -2.65
CA GLN A 15 -15.45 2.00 -1.28
C GLN A 15 -13.93 2.11 -1.19
N ASP A 16 -13.44 3.12 -0.51
CA ASP A 16 -12.02 3.40 -0.28
C ASP A 16 -11.87 3.93 1.14
N TYR A 17 -12.03 3.02 2.10
CA TYR A 17 -12.25 3.26 3.54
C TYR A 17 -11.30 4.31 4.12
N ALA A 18 -9.98 4.10 3.97
CA ALA A 18 -8.98 5.05 4.45
C ALA A 18 -8.13 5.65 3.33
N GLY A 19 -8.30 5.25 2.07
CA GLY A 19 -7.75 5.97 0.93
C GLY A 19 -6.59 5.32 0.20
N SER A 20 -6.65 4.01 -0.12
CA SER A 20 -5.66 3.41 -1.04
C SER A 20 -5.65 4.12 -2.40
N GLY A 21 -6.82 4.52 -2.92
CA GLY A 21 -6.95 5.29 -4.14
C GLY A 21 -6.86 6.79 -3.89
N THR A 22 -7.75 7.31 -3.05
CA THR A 22 -7.93 8.76 -2.86
C THR A 22 -6.73 9.45 -2.22
N VAL A 23 -5.97 8.76 -1.39
CA VAL A 23 -4.77 9.30 -0.73
C VAL A 23 -3.50 8.75 -1.37
N HIS A 24 -3.31 7.42 -1.35
CA HIS A 24 -2.04 6.83 -1.75
C HIS A 24 -1.81 6.88 -3.26
N LEU A 25 -2.78 6.46 -4.07
CA LEU A 25 -2.64 6.53 -5.52
C LEU A 25 -2.58 7.98 -6.02
N CYS A 26 -3.38 8.89 -5.44
CA CYS A 26 -3.33 10.31 -5.77
C CYS A 26 -1.96 10.92 -5.45
N GLY A 27 -1.41 10.64 -4.25
CA GLY A 27 -0.08 11.09 -3.87
C GLY A 27 1.03 10.53 -4.77
N ALA A 28 0.94 9.24 -5.14
CA ALA A 28 1.88 8.61 -6.04
C ALA A 28 1.80 9.17 -7.48
N ALA A 29 0.59 9.49 -7.95
CA ALA A 29 0.41 10.14 -9.26
C ALA A 29 1.03 11.54 -9.28
N ALA A 30 0.87 12.30 -8.21
CA ALA A 30 1.52 13.59 -8.05
C ALA A 30 3.06 13.45 -8.01
N ALA A 31 3.58 12.47 -7.27
CA ALA A 31 5.01 12.16 -7.21
C ALA A 31 5.56 11.77 -8.59
N LEU A 32 4.82 10.94 -9.35
CA LEU A 32 5.19 10.56 -10.71
C LEU A 32 5.24 11.78 -11.65
N ALA A 33 4.27 12.67 -11.56
CA ALA A 33 4.26 13.91 -12.34
C ALA A 33 5.48 14.78 -12.00
N VAL A 34 5.78 14.95 -10.71
CA VAL A 34 6.93 15.74 -10.25
C VAL A 34 8.25 15.15 -10.73
N VAL A 35 8.48 13.85 -10.57
CA VAL A 35 9.72 13.21 -11.00
C VAL A 35 9.89 13.23 -12.51
N THR A 36 8.79 13.16 -13.25
CA THR A 36 8.84 13.29 -14.73
C THR A 36 9.30 14.67 -15.17
N VAL A 37 8.91 15.73 -14.45
CA VAL A 37 9.32 17.11 -14.74
C VAL A 37 10.74 17.39 -14.26
N LEU A 38 11.11 16.94 -13.06
CA LEU A 38 12.44 17.15 -12.48
C LEU A 38 13.52 16.31 -13.16
N GLY A 39 13.16 15.17 -13.71
CA GLY A 39 14.10 14.18 -14.23
C GLY A 39 14.82 13.39 -13.12
N PRO A 40 15.64 12.42 -13.52
CA PRO A 40 16.37 11.57 -12.60
C PRO A 40 17.52 12.31 -11.91
N ARG A 41 17.93 11.81 -10.75
CA ARG A 41 19.14 12.27 -10.05
C ARG A 41 20.35 12.15 -10.94
N LYS A 42 21.27 13.11 -10.82
CA LYS A 42 22.50 13.13 -11.61
C LYS A 42 23.29 11.83 -11.45
N GLY A 43 23.57 11.17 -12.56
CA GLY A 43 24.32 9.91 -12.57
C GLY A 43 23.48 8.66 -12.24
N LYS A 44 22.16 8.75 -12.15
CA LYS A 44 21.29 7.60 -11.92
C LYS A 44 21.27 6.64 -13.11
N TYR A 45 21.21 7.16 -14.32
CA TYR A 45 21.21 6.39 -15.56
C TYR A 45 22.40 6.75 -16.42
N ASN A 46 23.06 5.74 -17.00
CA ASN A 46 24.15 5.91 -17.94
C ASN A 46 23.63 6.11 -19.38
N ALA A 47 24.49 6.54 -20.28
CA ALA A 47 24.14 6.74 -21.69
C ALA A 47 23.72 5.45 -22.41
N ASP A 48 24.22 4.30 -21.96
CA ASP A 48 23.84 2.97 -22.45
C ASP A 48 22.51 2.44 -21.86
N GLY A 49 21.87 3.24 -20.99
CA GLY A 49 20.64 2.89 -20.31
C GLY A 49 20.82 2.01 -19.07
N SER A 50 22.04 1.71 -18.67
CA SER A 50 22.27 0.99 -17.40
C SER A 50 21.96 1.86 -16.19
N VAL A 51 21.58 1.22 -15.08
CA VAL A 51 21.15 1.87 -13.85
C VAL A 51 22.27 1.82 -12.83
N ASN A 52 22.68 2.97 -12.32
CA ASN A 52 23.62 3.05 -11.23
C ASN A 52 22.90 2.90 -9.88
N PRO A 53 23.32 1.97 -9.01
CA PRO A 53 22.75 1.86 -7.68
C PRO A 53 23.05 3.13 -6.86
N MET A 54 22.00 3.66 -6.22
CA MET A 54 22.13 4.79 -5.29
C MET A 54 21.53 4.40 -3.95
N PRO A 55 22.26 3.63 -3.13
CA PRO A 55 21.75 3.13 -1.85
C PRO A 55 21.43 4.28 -0.90
N GLY A 56 20.46 4.08 -0.01
CA GLY A 56 20.12 5.02 1.05
C GLY A 56 21.32 5.25 1.99
N SER A 57 21.46 6.48 2.48
CA SER A 57 22.57 6.87 3.36
C SER A 57 22.52 6.24 4.75
N ASN A 58 21.33 5.90 5.25
CA ASN A 58 21.14 5.34 6.58
C ASN A 58 19.94 4.38 6.60
N ILE A 59 20.19 3.11 6.34
CA ILE A 59 19.14 2.08 6.31
C ILE A 59 18.49 1.83 7.68
N PRO A 60 19.22 1.80 8.83
CA PRO A 60 18.59 1.72 10.14
C PRO A 60 17.61 2.86 10.41
N LEU A 61 17.94 4.08 10.04
CA LEU A 61 17.04 5.23 10.18
C LEU A 61 15.82 5.12 9.25
N ALA A 62 16.00 4.62 8.04
CA ALA A 62 14.89 4.34 7.13
C ALA A 62 13.95 3.27 7.69
N ALA A 63 14.48 2.21 8.30
CA ALA A 63 13.68 1.18 8.97
C ALA A 63 12.92 1.75 10.18
N LEU A 64 13.56 2.59 10.98
CA LEU A 64 12.87 3.30 12.08
C LEU A 64 11.73 4.18 11.54
N GLY A 65 11.95 4.90 10.43
CA GLY A 65 10.93 5.69 9.76
C GLY A 65 9.74 4.84 9.31
N ALA A 66 10.00 3.65 8.76
CA ALA A 66 8.94 2.71 8.37
C ALA A 66 8.14 2.20 9.59
N TRP A 67 8.78 1.94 10.73
CA TRP A 67 8.08 1.56 11.95
C TRP A 67 7.21 2.69 12.52
N ILE A 68 7.68 3.93 12.44
CA ILE A 68 6.88 5.10 12.83
C ILE A 68 5.66 5.23 11.92
N LEU A 69 5.83 5.03 10.61
CA LEU A 69 4.70 5.00 9.66
C LEU A 69 3.74 3.85 9.95
N TRP A 70 4.26 2.65 10.25
CA TRP A 70 3.42 1.49 10.62
C TRP A 70 2.60 1.78 11.88
N LEU A 71 3.24 2.32 12.90
CA LEU A 71 2.54 2.75 14.13
C LEU A 71 1.47 3.80 13.82
N GLY A 72 1.81 4.82 13.02
CA GLY A 72 0.88 5.85 12.59
C GLY A 72 -0.30 5.32 11.77
N TRP A 73 -0.09 4.19 11.09
CA TRP A 73 -1.12 3.56 10.26
C TRP A 73 -2.31 2.99 11.03
N PHE A 74 -2.10 2.60 12.28
CA PHE A 74 -3.22 2.27 13.18
C PHE A 74 -4.15 3.47 13.34
N GLY A 75 -3.59 4.67 13.54
CA GLY A 75 -4.37 5.91 13.56
C GLY A 75 -4.96 6.25 12.20
N PHE A 76 -4.22 6.04 11.12
CA PHE A 76 -4.66 6.33 9.76
C PHE A 76 -5.88 5.48 9.37
N ASN A 77 -5.79 4.17 9.49
CA ASN A 77 -6.87 3.24 9.18
C ASN A 77 -7.97 3.24 10.25
N GLY A 78 -7.60 3.14 11.53
CA GLY A 78 -8.56 3.09 12.62
C GLY A 78 -9.31 4.40 12.84
N GLY A 79 -8.64 5.53 12.63
CA GLY A 79 -9.28 6.84 12.69
C GLY A 79 -10.29 7.07 11.56
N SER A 80 -10.16 6.34 10.44
CA SER A 80 -11.08 6.40 9.31
C SER A 80 -12.43 5.73 9.58
N GLU A 81 -12.59 5.00 10.71
CA GLU A 81 -13.90 4.59 11.22
C GLU A 81 -14.79 5.79 11.61
N LEU A 82 -14.18 6.91 11.96
CA LEU A 82 -14.80 8.20 12.30
C LEU A 82 -15.70 8.19 13.56
N VAL A 83 -16.04 7.04 14.10
CA VAL A 83 -16.91 6.84 15.26
C VAL A 83 -16.38 5.71 16.13
N VAL A 84 -16.37 5.93 17.46
CA VAL A 84 -16.04 4.89 18.48
C VAL A 84 -17.05 4.92 19.64
N SER A 85 -18.26 5.40 19.40
CA SER A 85 -19.28 5.60 20.44
C SER A 85 -20.18 4.39 20.69
N SER A 86 -19.99 3.29 19.94
CA SER A 86 -20.77 2.05 20.09
C SER A 86 -19.85 0.83 20.17
N GLU A 87 -20.38 -0.27 20.71
CA GLU A 87 -19.70 -1.56 20.71
C GLU A 87 -19.33 -2.01 19.29
N ALA A 88 -20.24 -1.85 18.34
CA ALA A 88 -20.00 -2.22 16.94
C ALA A 88 -18.84 -1.44 16.34
N SER A 89 -18.76 -0.13 16.54
CA SER A 89 -17.64 0.67 16.03
C SER A 89 -16.32 0.35 16.74
N ALA A 90 -16.35 0.04 18.03
CA ALA A 90 -15.14 -0.41 18.76
C ALA A 90 -14.63 -1.76 18.23
N ILE A 91 -15.52 -2.69 17.90
CA ILE A 91 -15.18 -3.98 17.27
C ILE A 91 -14.58 -3.72 15.89
N ALA A 92 -15.18 -2.85 15.07
CA ALA A 92 -14.69 -2.49 13.75
C ALA A 92 -13.25 -1.91 13.81
N VAL A 93 -12.99 -0.95 14.72
CA VAL A 93 -11.63 -0.40 14.93
C VAL A 93 -10.63 -1.50 15.35
N SER A 94 -11.04 -2.42 16.21
CA SER A 94 -10.19 -3.54 16.63
C SER A 94 -9.83 -4.45 15.45
N GLN A 95 -10.82 -4.75 14.59
CA GLN A 95 -10.61 -5.53 13.35
C GLN A 95 -9.69 -4.79 12.37
N VAL A 96 -9.88 -3.48 12.21
CA VAL A 96 -9.02 -2.61 11.39
C VAL A 96 -7.57 -2.66 11.87
N PHE A 97 -7.33 -2.59 13.19
CA PHE A 97 -5.98 -2.68 13.75
C PHE A 97 -5.35 -4.04 13.48
N LEU A 98 -6.10 -5.11 13.73
CA LEU A 98 -5.63 -6.47 13.45
C LEU A 98 -5.23 -6.63 12.00
N ASN A 99 -6.12 -6.30 11.07
CA ASN A 99 -5.92 -6.49 9.64
C ASN A 99 -4.80 -5.58 9.09
N THR A 100 -4.68 -4.35 9.59
CA THR A 100 -3.59 -3.43 9.26
C THR A 100 -2.24 -4.06 9.62
N ASN A 101 -2.12 -4.62 10.82
CA ASN A 101 -0.89 -5.28 11.27
C ASN A 101 -0.59 -6.56 10.47
N MET A 102 -1.59 -7.39 10.24
CA MET A 102 -1.45 -8.65 9.50
C MET A 102 -1.04 -8.42 8.04
N ALA A 103 -1.62 -7.42 7.38
CA ALA A 103 -1.25 -7.05 6.02
C ALA A 103 0.18 -6.52 5.93
N ALA A 104 0.60 -5.67 6.86
CA ALA A 104 1.97 -5.19 6.91
C ALA A 104 2.97 -6.34 7.07
N ALA A 105 2.71 -7.27 8.00
CA ALA A 105 3.56 -8.46 8.22
C ALA A 105 3.62 -9.35 6.96
N GLY A 106 2.46 -9.61 6.32
CA GLY A 106 2.38 -10.33 5.05
C GLY A 106 3.22 -9.68 3.96
N GLY A 107 3.14 -8.36 3.84
CA GLY A 107 3.92 -7.57 2.87
C GLY A 107 5.42 -7.67 3.09
N VAL A 108 5.90 -7.55 4.34
CA VAL A 108 7.32 -7.73 4.69
C VAL A 108 7.83 -9.10 4.28
N ILE A 109 7.13 -10.15 4.70
CA ILE A 109 7.55 -11.54 4.43
C ILE A 109 7.58 -11.81 2.93
N ALA A 110 6.54 -11.42 2.21
CA ALA A 110 6.45 -11.65 0.78
C ALA A 110 7.52 -10.88 -0.01
N ALA A 111 7.78 -9.63 0.33
CA ALA A 111 8.83 -8.84 -0.31
C ALA A 111 10.24 -9.41 -0.05
N LEU A 112 10.52 -9.87 1.19
CA LEU A 112 11.77 -10.54 1.53
C LEU A 112 11.95 -11.84 0.76
N LEU A 113 10.92 -12.69 0.73
CA LEU A 113 10.97 -13.96 -0.02
C LEU A 113 11.12 -13.70 -1.52
N THR A 114 10.40 -12.72 -2.07
CA THR A 114 10.52 -12.35 -3.49
C THR A 114 11.94 -11.90 -3.80
N SER A 115 12.55 -11.05 -2.96
CA SER A 115 13.93 -10.63 -3.15
C SER A 115 14.92 -11.80 -3.05
N LEU A 116 14.71 -12.73 -2.10
CA LEU A 116 15.52 -13.91 -1.93
C LEU A 116 15.47 -14.82 -3.17
N PHE A 117 14.27 -15.11 -3.67
CA PHE A 117 14.10 -15.97 -4.85
C PHE A 117 14.63 -15.33 -6.15
N ALA A 118 14.49 -14.01 -6.26
CA ALA A 118 14.92 -13.28 -7.45
C ALA A 118 16.42 -13.01 -7.50
N THR A 119 17.09 -12.84 -6.35
CA THR A 119 18.49 -12.38 -6.29
C THR A 119 19.40 -13.27 -5.45
N GLY A 120 18.85 -14.26 -4.75
CA GLY A 120 19.58 -15.09 -3.79
C GLY A 120 19.87 -14.40 -2.45
N LYS A 121 19.37 -13.17 -2.22
CA LYS A 121 19.61 -12.39 -1.01
C LYS A 121 18.34 -11.72 -0.53
N MET A 122 18.16 -11.68 0.78
CA MET A 122 17.12 -10.86 1.41
C MET A 122 17.55 -9.38 1.42
N ASP A 123 16.70 -8.50 0.90
CA ASP A 123 16.95 -7.08 0.82
C ASP A 123 16.08 -6.33 1.85
N VAL A 124 16.73 -5.66 2.80
CA VAL A 124 16.05 -4.88 3.85
C VAL A 124 15.25 -3.72 3.27
N THR A 125 15.71 -3.10 2.19
CA THR A 125 14.97 -2.01 1.56
C THR A 125 13.66 -2.51 0.92
N MET A 126 13.68 -3.74 0.38
CA MET A 126 12.47 -4.40 -0.11
C MET A 126 11.54 -4.80 1.05
N ALA A 127 12.08 -5.22 2.20
CA ALA A 127 11.27 -5.47 3.40
C ALA A 127 10.54 -4.20 3.87
N ILE A 128 11.25 -3.07 3.92
CA ILE A 128 10.68 -1.76 4.27
C ILE A 128 9.54 -1.39 3.29
N ASN A 129 9.80 -1.50 1.99
CA ASN A 129 8.77 -1.26 0.98
C ASN A 129 7.62 -2.26 1.05
N GLY A 130 7.91 -3.52 1.39
CA GLY A 130 6.90 -4.56 1.60
C GLY A 130 5.97 -4.24 2.77
N ALA A 131 6.50 -3.71 3.88
CA ALA A 131 5.68 -3.24 4.99
C ALA A 131 4.69 -2.16 4.55
N ILE A 132 5.20 -1.11 3.91
CA ILE A 132 4.38 0.00 3.41
C ILE A 132 3.37 -0.49 2.36
N ALA A 133 3.79 -1.34 1.45
CA ALA A 133 2.92 -1.93 0.43
C ALA A 133 1.77 -2.75 1.05
N GLY A 134 2.05 -3.55 2.08
CA GLY A 134 1.02 -4.28 2.82
C GLY A 134 0.03 -3.35 3.49
N LEU A 135 0.51 -2.28 4.12
CA LEU A 135 -0.31 -1.24 4.73
C LEU A 135 -1.20 -0.54 3.69
N VAL A 136 -0.64 -0.16 2.54
CA VAL A 136 -1.39 0.49 1.45
C VAL A 136 -2.43 -0.45 0.85
N ALA A 137 -2.07 -1.74 0.64
CA ALA A 137 -2.97 -2.72 0.04
C ALA A 137 -4.25 -2.93 0.86
N ILE A 138 -4.16 -2.90 2.19
CA ILE A 138 -5.31 -3.11 3.09
C ILE A 138 -6.15 -1.85 3.31
N THR A 139 -5.60 -0.67 3.03
CA THR A 139 -6.16 0.63 3.43
C THR A 139 -7.53 0.95 2.82
N ALA A 140 -7.86 0.37 1.63
CA ALA A 140 -9.17 0.60 1.00
C ALA A 140 -10.33 -0.15 1.68
N GLY A 141 -10.04 -1.20 2.46
CA GLY A 141 -11.09 -1.98 3.13
C GLY A 141 -10.54 -2.79 4.30
N PRO A 142 -9.98 -2.16 5.35
CA PRO A 142 -9.31 -2.87 6.43
C PRO A 142 -10.27 -3.57 7.41
N SER A 143 -11.56 -3.21 7.42
CA SER A 143 -12.56 -3.76 8.34
C SER A 143 -13.21 -5.06 7.84
N ALA A 144 -13.23 -5.29 6.51
CA ALA A 144 -13.96 -6.38 5.90
C ALA A 144 -13.23 -7.74 5.93
N PRO A 145 -11.94 -7.85 5.57
CA PRO A 145 -11.28 -9.15 5.48
C PRO A 145 -11.04 -9.79 6.85
N THR A 146 -10.95 -11.10 6.86
CA THR A 146 -10.41 -11.84 8.01
C THR A 146 -8.91 -11.57 8.16
N GLY A 147 -8.33 -11.85 9.33
CA GLY A 147 -6.88 -11.70 9.55
C GLY A 147 -6.02 -12.51 8.58
N GLY A 148 -6.49 -13.71 8.17
CA GLY A 148 -5.83 -14.53 7.16
C GLY A 148 -5.84 -13.88 5.77
N GLU A 149 -6.98 -13.39 5.33
CA GLU A 149 -7.12 -12.64 4.07
C GLU A 149 -6.27 -11.38 4.08
N ALA A 150 -6.20 -10.66 5.20
CA ALA A 150 -5.36 -9.49 5.34
C ALA A 150 -3.87 -9.81 5.12
N VAL A 151 -3.37 -10.97 5.62
CA VAL A 151 -2.01 -11.44 5.33
C VAL A 151 -1.80 -11.65 3.83
N PHE A 152 -2.75 -12.29 3.14
CA PHE A 152 -2.65 -12.54 1.69
C PHE A 152 -2.72 -11.24 0.87
N ILE A 153 -3.58 -10.29 1.26
CA ILE A 153 -3.66 -8.96 0.63
C ILE A 153 -2.32 -8.24 0.77
N GLY A 154 -1.77 -8.23 1.98
CA GLY A 154 -0.47 -7.64 2.24
C GLY A 154 0.66 -8.34 1.48
N ALA A 155 0.65 -9.68 1.43
CA ALA A 155 1.62 -10.45 0.69
C ALA A 155 1.57 -10.15 -0.82
N ALA A 156 0.39 -10.04 -1.40
CA ALA A 156 0.22 -9.63 -2.80
C ALA A 156 0.81 -8.23 -3.04
N GLY A 157 0.58 -7.28 -2.12
CA GLY A 157 1.22 -5.96 -2.13
C GLY A 157 2.75 -6.05 -2.07
N GLY A 158 3.30 -6.91 -1.20
CA GLY A 158 4.73 -7.12 -1.04
C GLY A 158 5.41 -7.71 -2.29
N VAL A 159 4.76 -8.66 -2.96
CA VAL A 159 5.24 -9.18 -4.26
C VAL A 159 5.16 -8.09 -5.33
N LEU A 160 4.03 -7.41 -5.41
CA LEU A 160 3.78 -6.40 -6.44
C LEU A 160 4.75 -5.23 -6.34
N VAL A 161 5.04 -4.74 -5.14
CA VAL A 161 5.95 -3.60 -4.95
C VAL A 161 7.38 -3.93 -5.41
N TYR A 162 7.85 -5.14 -5.18
CA TYR A 162 9.16 -5.59 -5.65
C TYR A 162 9.30 -5.44 -7.17
N PHE A 163 8.37 -6.01 -7.92
CA PHE A 163 8.40 -5.93 -9.38
C PHE A 163 8.12 -4.52 -9.90
N SER A 164 7.25 -3.77 -9.23
CA SER A 164 6.92 -2.40 -9.59
C SER A 164 8.14 -1.47 -9.46
N ILE A 165 8.92 -1.58 -8.37
CA ILE A 165 10.17 -0.82 -8.19
C ILE A 165 11.13 -1.11 -9.34
N LEU A 166 11.33 -2.39 -9.68
CA LEU A 166 12.21 -2.76 -10.78
C LEU A 166 11.70 -2.25 -12.13
N PHE A 167 10.39 -2.27 -12.35
CA PHE A 167 9.76 -1.78 -13.57
C PHE A 167 9.97 -0.28 -13.75
N PHE A 168 9.66 0.52 -12.73
CA PHE A 168 9.86 1.97 -12.81
C PHE A 168 11.34 2.33 -12.96
N ASP A 169 12.23 1.71 -12.19
CA ASP A 169 13.66 2.02 -12.21
C ASP A 169 14.34 1.55 -13.51
N LYS A 170 14.12 0.29 -13.91
CA LYS A 170 14.85 -0.31 -15.04
C LYS A 170 14.19 -0.09 -16.40
N SER A 171 12.86 -0.18 -16.47
CA SER A 171 12.13 -0.12 -17.75
C SER A 171 11.66 1.29 -18.08
N MET A 172 11.03 1.97 -17.12
CA MET A 172 10.48 3.30 -17.33
C MET A 172 11.53 4.41 -17.15
N LYS A 173 12.67 4.11 -16.52
CA LYS A 173 13.72 5.09 -16.16
C LYS A 173 13.16 6.25 -15.33
N VAL A 174 12.22 5.93 -14.46
CA VAL A 174 11.66 6.83 -13.46
C VAL A 174 12.45 6.67 -12.18
N ASP A 175 13.16 7.71 -11.77
CA ASP A 175 13.95 7.70 -10.53
C ASP A 175 13.05 7.94 -9.33
N ASP A 176 12.56 6.85 -8.75
CA ASP A 176 11.80 6.82 -7.50
C ASP A 176 12.73 6.42 -6.34
N PRO A 177 13.33 7.39 -5.60
CA PRO A 177 14.44 7.12 -4.69
C PRO A 177 14.14 6.12 -3.57
N VAL A 178 12.88 6.03 -3.16
CA VAL A 178 12.44 5.21 -2.04
C VAL A 178 11.37 4.18 -2.41
N GLY A 179 10.99 4.10 -3.67
CA GLY A 179 9.93 3.21 -4.13
C GLY A 179 8.51 3.72 -3.80
N ALA A 180 8.36 5.03 -3.55
CA ALA A 180 7.08 5.60 -3.14
C ALA A 180 6.00 5.47 -4.22
N ILE A 181 6.34 5.70 -5.49
CA ILE A 181 5.40 5.55 -6.61
C ILE A 181 4.91 4.10 -6.68
N SER A 182 5.81 3.15 -6.48
CA SER A 182 5.47 1.72 -6.47
C SER A 182 4.63 1.33 -5.27
N ALA A 183 5.05 1.71 -4.06
CA ALA A 183 4.39 1.31 -2.82
C ALA A 183 3.01 1.97 -2.65
N HIS A 184 2.85 3.21 -3.06
CA HIS A 184 1.58 3.94 -2.91
C HIS A 184 0.73 3.94 -4.19
N GLY A 185 1.35 4.02 -5.39
CA GLY A 185 0.64 4.05 -6.66
C GLY A 185 0.18 2.67 -7.11
N THR A 186 1.13 1.81 -7.49
CA THR A 186 0.82 0.48 -8.02
C THR A 186 0.06 -0.36 -6.99
N VAL A 187 0.50 -0.35 -5.73
CA VAL A 187 -0.17 -1.09 -4.67
C VAL A 187 -1.48 -0.42 -4.22
N GLY A 188 -1.59 0.91 -4.34
CA GLY A 188 -2.86 1.62 -4.11
C GLY A 188 -3.96 1.17 -5.08
N ILE A 189 -3.62 0.93 -6.35
CA ILE A 189 -4.54 0.32 -7.33
C ILE A 189 -4.96 -1.06 -6.87
N LEU A 190 -4.01 -1.92 -6.46
CA LEU A 190 -4.32 -3.25 -5.93
C LEU A 190 -5.29 -3.17 -4.75
N GLY A 191 -5.03 -2.27 -3.79
CA GLY A 191 -5.87 -2.11 -2.60
C GLY A 191 -7.33 -1.81 -2.94
N VAL A 192 -7.57 -0.89 -3.89
CA VAL A 192 -8.94 -0.60 -4.36
C VAL A 192 -9.55 -1.78 -5.10
N MET A 193 -8.76 -2.50 -5.90
CA MET A 193 -9.25 -3.66 -6.67
C MET A 193 -9.60 -4.87 -5.79
N VAL A 194 -9.04 -4.99 -4.61
CA VAL A 194 -9.30 -6.12 -3.69
C VAL A 194 -10.63 -5.96 -2.94
N VAL A 195 -11.11 -4.74 -2.73
CA VAL A 195 -12.34 -4.46 -1.97
C VAL A 195 -13.54 -5.29 -2.41
N PRO A 196 -13.86 -5.44 -3.72
CA PRO A 196 -14.99 -6.25 -4.16
C PRO A 196 -14.93 -7.73 -3.78
N PHE A 197 -13.75 -8.25 -3.47
CA PHE A 197 -13.55 -9.66 -3.14
C PHE A 197 -13.57 -9.93 -1.63
N THR A 198 -13.48 -8.89 -0.80
CA THR A 198 -13.39 -8.98 0.66
C THR A 198 -14.54 -8.30 1.39
N SER A 199 -15.36 -7.51 0.67
CA SER A 199 -16.52 -6.85 1.27
C SER A 199 -17.74 -7.78 1.29
N ASP A 200 -18.60 -7.62 2.29
CA ASP A 200 -19.89 -8.34 2.37
C ASP A 200 -20.88 -7.95 1.26
N ALA A 201 -20.62 -6.86 0.55
CA ALA A 201 -21.37 -6.48 -0.63
C ALA A 201 -21.09 -7.46 -1.76
N SER A 202 -22.12 -8.03 -2.36
CA SER A 202 -21.96 -8.97 -3.46
C SER A 202 -21.16 -8.30 -4.59
N PHE A 203 -20.19 -9.01 -5.17
CA PHE A 203 -19.39 -8.55 -6.33
C PHE A 203 -20.27 -7.93 -7.43
N LEU A 204 -21.46 -8.51 -7.65
CA LEU A 204 -22.43 -8.01 -8.62
C LEU A 204 -23.04 -6.65 -8.25
N SER A 205 -23.21 -6.34 -6.96
CA SER A 205 -23.72 -5.01 -6.54
C SER A 205 -22.68 -3.91 -6.71
N LEU A 206 -21.40 -4.25 -6.75
CA LEU A 206 -20.29 -3.31 -6.93
C LEU A 206 -19.97 -3.02 -8.40
N ILE A 207 -20.36 -3.93 -9.33
CA ILE A 207 -20.15 -3.75 -10.77
C ILE A 207 -21.33 -3.04 -11.45
N HIS A 208 -22.47 -2.94 -10.81
CA HIS A 208 -23.66 -2.27 -11.35
C HIS A 208 -23.67 -0.74 -11.12
N ILE A 209 -22.51 -0.16 -10.88
CA ILE A 209 -22.31 1.29 -10.82
C ILE A 209 -21.75 1.75 -12.19
#